data_f3210231cb40c88defd8d0675fb3acfa
#
_entry.id   f3210231cb40c88defd8d0675fb3acfa
#
_cell.length_a   1.000
_cell.length_b   1.000
_cell.length_c   1.000
_cell.angle_alpha   90.00
_cell.angle_beta   90.00
_cell.angle_gamma   90.00
#
_symmetry.space_group_name_H-M   'P 1'
#
loop_
_entity.id
_entity.type
_entity.pdbx_description
1 polymer ?
#
loop_
_entity_poly.entity_id
_entity_poly.type
_entity_poly.pdbx_seq_one_letter_code
_entity_poly.pdbx_strand_id
1 'polypeptide(L)'
;MIPDAPVVPYPGCHQTFRLMRSPSTSRVEVPFSARFHFAESGRHPDGMPVEGLRMVRYELLPSGPGPVSGPRFEHRPVMLDEVVELLAGVPAGTYLDATLGGAGHACAVLDAAPQLSLVGLDQDPEAIEAATAALGRFGPRAVVVRSRFDRAAEVLEGAGRPGLSAALFDLGVSSPQFDRPERGFSYRAEAPLDMRMDPSRPLSAADVVNGWSERDLTALFREHGETRFAGRIARAVVAHRPLSTTTELASVVRDAIPAPARRTGGHPARRVFQAVRVAVNQELSILPAALDAVLARLVPGGRCVVLSYHSGEDRIVKDRFRRAATGGCVCPPGLPCVCGAQPTVRLLTRGSRRPSAAEVEANHRAERVRLRAVEGLGGQATEGDRR
;
A
#
# COMPACT_ATOMS: atom_id res chain seq x y z
N MET A 1 11.37 -37.13 -38.78
CA MET A 1 10.05 -37.27 -38.17
C MET A 1 10.25 -37.26 -36.67
N ILE A 2 9.86 -36.17 -36.02
CA ILE A 2 9.97 -35.98 -34.57
C ILE A 2 8.53 -36.08 -34.05
N PRO A 3 8.25 -36.91 -33.02
CA PRO A 3 6.89 -37.04 -32.51
C PRO A 3 6.43 -35.78 -31.80
N ASP A 4 5.18 -35.43 -32.04
CA ASP A 4 4.48 -34.30 -31.43
C ASP A 4 4.41 -34.42 -29.91
N ALA A 5 4.74 -33.33 -29.22
CA ALA A 5 4.57 -33.21 -27.77
C ALA A 5 3.08 -33.07 -27.39
N PRO A 6 2.63 -33.64 -26.28
CA PRO A 6 1.22 -33.65 -25.91
C PRO A 6 0.73 -32.23 -25.57
N VAL A 7 -0.46 -31.91 -26.09
CA VAL A 7 -1.24 -30.71 -25.77
C VAL A 7 -2.01 -30.97 -24.48
N VAL A 8 -1.77 -30.17 -23.45
CA VAL A 8 -2.54 -30.20 -22.20
C VAL A 8 -3.63 -29.13 -22.27
N PRO A 9 -4.90 -29.51 -22.30
CA PRO A 9 -5.99 -28.52 -22.27
C PRO A 9 -6.23 -28.02 -20.86
N TYR A 10 -6.25 -26.69 -20.70
CA TYR A 10 -6.71 -26.02 -19.49
C TYR A 10 -8.22 -25.76 -19.59
N PRO A 11 -9.04 -26.10 -18.59
CA PRO A 11 -10.49 -25.84 -18.63
C PRO A 11 -10.75 -24.33 -18.57
N GLY A 12 -11.38 -23.80 -19.60
CA GLY A 12 -11.84 -22.41 -19.67
C GLY A 12 -11.08 -21.48 -20.62
N CYS A 13 -10.05 -21.95 -21.35
CA CYS A 13 -9.34 -21.14 -22.33
C CYS A 13 -9.34 -21.80 -23.72
N HIS A 14 -9.98 -21.18 -24.70
CA HIS A 14 -10.07 -21.69 -26.09
C HIS A 14 -8.86 -21.34 -26.96
N GLN A 15 -7.65 -21.17 -26.38
CA GLN A 15 -6.43 -20.96 -27.17
C GLN A 15 -5.36 -21.99 -26.84
N THR A 16 -4.93 -22.70 -27.87
CA THR A 16 -3.85 -23.70 -27.86
C THR A 16 -2.50 -23.02 -27.99
N PHE A 17 -1.57 -23.24 -27.06
CA PHE A 17 -0.20 -22.76 -27.14
C PHE A 17 0.72 -23.83 -27.71
N ARG A 18 1.48 -23.48 -28.75
CA ARG A 18 2.52 -24.30 -29.33
C ARG A 18 3.88 -23.88 -28.77
N LEU A 19 4.55 -24.77 -28.03
CA LEU A 19 5.92 -24.55 -27.57
C LEU A 19 6.88 -24.90 -28.73
N MET A 20 7.57 -23.88 -29.27
CA MET A 20 8.69 -24.13 -30.17
C MET A 20 9.95 -24.41 -29.35
N ARG A 21 10.54 -25.58 -29.50
CA ARG A 21 11.88 -25.91 -29.00
C ARG A 21 12.90 -25.53 -30.08
N SER A 22 13.90 -24.75 -29.71
CA SER A 22 15.12 -24.53 -30.49
C SER A 22 16.18 -25.57 -30.06
N PRO A 23 16.92 -26.18 -30.97
CA PRO A 23 17.96 -27.15 -30.65
C PRO A 23 19.28 -26.44 -30.30
N SER A 24 19.95 -27.01 -29.28
CA SER A 24 21.32 -26.76 -28.82
C SER A 24 21.62 -25.35 -28.21
N THR A 25 21.81 -25.33 -26.90
CA THR A 25 23.06 -24.96 -26.21
C THR A 25 22.84 -24.93 -24.71
N SER A 26 23.81 -25.40 -23.97
CA SER A 26 24.11 -25.27 -22.53
C SER A 26 23.11 -24.55 -21.63
N ARG A 27 22.70 -25.19 -20.53
CA ARG A 27 21.93 -24.64 -19.43
C ARG A 27 22.52 -23.31 -18.96
N VAL A 28 21.88 -22.23 -19.32
CA VAL A 28 22.01 -20.94 -18.62
C VAL A 28 20.74 -20.81 -17.80
N GLU A 29 20.86 -20.84 -16.47
CA GLU A 29 19.78 -20.51 -15.57
C GLU A 29 19.58 -19.00 -15.65
N VAL A 30 18.48 -18.56 -16.28
CA VAL A 30 18.11 -17.15 -16.37
C VAL A 30 17.11 -16.87 -15.24
N PRO A 31 17.33 -15.90 -14.35
CA PRO A 31 16.34 -15.54 -13.35
C PRO A 31 15.11 -14.93 -14.03
N PHE A 32 13.94 -15.49 -13.71
CA PHE A 32 12.65 -15.05 -14.24
C PHE A 32 12.05 -13.96 -13.34
N SER A 33 11.79 -12.80 -13.90
CA SER A 33 10.83 -11.85 -13.33
C SER A 33 9.67 -11.65 -14.30
N ALA A 34 8.43 -11.81 -13.81
CA ALA A 34 7.24 -11.59 -14.62
C ALA A 34 6.52 -10.31 -14.18
N ARG A 35 6.25 -9.41 -15.11
CA ARG A 35 5.35 -8.25 -14.91
C ARG A 35 3.96 -8.60 -15.40
N PHE A 36 2.97 -8.38 -14.54
CA PHE A 36 1.57 -8.47 -14.92
C PHE A 36 1.06 -7.08 -15.27
N HIS A 37 0.65 -6.87 -16.52
CA HIS A 37 -0.04 -5.67 -16.94
C HIS A 37 -1.53 -5.97 -17.05
N PHE A 38 -2.33 -5.24 -16.30
CA PHE A 38 -3.77 -5.27 -16.43
C PHE A 38 -4.19 -4.09 -17.29
N ALA A 39 -4.83 -4.33 -18.43
CA ALA A 39 -5.46 -3.29 -19.24
C ALA A 39 -6.93 -3.17 -18.84
N GLU A 40 -7.40 -1.95 -18.69
CA GLU A 40 -8.85 -1.71 -18.60
C GLU A 40 -9.51 -2.15 -19.90
N SER A 41 -10.52 -3.00 -19.80
CA SER A 41 -11.22 -3.56 -20.94
C SER A 41 -12.04 -2.51 -21.68
N GLY A 42 -11.95 -2.55 -23.01
CA GLY A 42 -12.76 -1.76 -23.92
C GLY A 42 -14.27 -2.04 -23.78
N ARG A 43 -15.08 -1.16 -24.34
CA ARG A 43 -16.54 -1.23 -24.34
C ARG A 43 -17.04 -2.47 -25.07
N HIS A 44 -18.09 -3.11 -24.50
CA HIS A 44 -18.90 -4.11 -25.19
C HIS A 44 -19.56 -3.50 -26.44
N PRO A 45 -19.84 -4.28 -27.52
CA PRO A 45 -20.52 -3.79 -28.70
C PRO A 45 -21.88 -3.10 -28.42
N ASP A 46 -22.52 -3.41 -27.31
CA ASP A 46 -23.81 -2.85 -26.87
C ASP A 46 -23.67 -1.63 -25.93
N GLY A 47 -22.46 -1.05 -25.79
CA GLY A 47 -22.25 0.20 -25.06
C GLY A 47 -22.22 0.11 -23.53
N MET A 48 -22.37 -1.09 -22.94
CA MET A 48 -22.28 -1.31 -21.49
C MET A 48 -20.81 -1.45 -21.04
N PRO A 49 -20.38 -0.84 -19.92
CA PRO A 49 -19.05 -1.04 -19.40
C PRO A 49 -18.90 -2.48 -18.90
N VAL A 50 -17.92 -3.20 -19.44
CA VAL A 50 -17.53 -4.50 -18.89
C VAL A 50 -16.46 -4.25 -17.82
N GLU A 51 -16.85 -4.28 -16.57
CA GLU A 51 -15.94 -4.33 -15.44
C GLU A 51 -15.33 -5.73 -15.34
N GLY A 52 -14.14 -5.89 -15.89
CA GLY A 52 -13.38 -7.13 -15.79
C GLY A 52 -11.92 -6.89 -16.16
N LEU A 53 -11.01 -7.16 -15.22
CA LEU A 53 -9.57 -7.16 -15.47
C LEU A 53 -9.22 -8.29 -16.44
N ARG A 54 -8.84 -7.96 -17.66
CA ARG A 54 -8.22 -8.90 -18.60
C ARG A 54 -6.70 -8.84 -18.47
N MET A 55 -6.08 -9.96 -18.18
CA MET A 55 -4.64 -10.14 -18.26
C MET A 55 -4.20 -10.05 -19.73
N VAL A 56 -3.44 -9.01 -20.10
CA VAL A 56 -3.17 -8.71 -21.53
C VAL A 56 -1.82 -9.17 -22.01
N ARG A 57 -0.79 -9.31 -21.14
CA ARG A 57 0.53 -9.78 -21.59
C ARG A 57 1.48 -10.15 -20.45
N TYR A 58 2.28 -11.17 -20.67
CA TYR A 58 3.52 -11.43 -19.93
C TYR A 58 4.69 -10.90 -20.77
N GLU A 59 5.46 -9.99 -20.23
CA GLU A 59 6.73 -9.60 -20.84
C GLU A 59 7.87 -10.10 -19.98
N LEU A 60 8.72 -10.95 -20.60
CA LEU A 60 9.98 -11.40 -20.00
C LEU A 60 11.02 -10.32 -20.29
N LEU A 61 11.49 -9.64 -19.26
CA LEU A 61 12.56 -8.66 -19.39
C LEU A 61 13.91 -9.39 -19.26
N PRO A 62 14.88 -9.10 -20.15
CA PRO A 62 16.25 -9.60 -19.99
C PRO A 62 16.87 -8.96 -18.74
N SER A 63 17.63 -9.75 -17.97
CA SER A 63 18.43 -9.28 -16.85
C SER A 63 19.39 -8.19 -17.31
N GLY A 64 19.18 -6.95 -16.85
CA GLY A 64 20.05 -5.82 -17.10
C GLY A 64 21.42 -5.96 -16.42
N PRO A 65 22.41 -5.12 -16.80
CA PRO A 65 23.78 -5.22 -16.29
C PRO A 65 23.86 -5.03 -14.79
N GLY A 66 24.83 -5.71 -14.18
CA GLY A 66 25.08 -5.84 -12.75
C GLY A 66 25.19 -4.55 -11.92
N PRO A 67 25.48 -4.64 -10.62
CA PRO A 67 25.19 -3.60 -9.63
C PRO A 67 25.92 -2.30 -9.92
N VAL A 68 25.17 -1.22 -10.06
CA VAL A 68 25.71 0.14 -10.08
C VAL A 68 26.18 0.48 -8.67
N SER A 69 27.50 0.65 -8.51
CA SER A 69 28.14 1.08 -7.27
C SER A 69 27.99 2.59 -7.08
N GLY A 70 26.88 3.00 -6.47
CA GLY A 70 26.70 4.32 -5.88
C GLY A 70 26.54 4.19 -4.37
N PRO A 71 26.72 5.26 -3.56
CA PRO A 71 26.50 5.18 -2.13
C PRO A 71 25.07 4.76 -1.86
N ARG A 72 24.86 3.50 -1.45
CA ARG A 72 23.60 2.99 -0.98
C ARG A 72 23.31 3.69 0.35
N PHE A 73 22.43 4.66 0.36
CA PHE A 73 21.71 5.01 1.58
C PHE A 73 20.88 3.78 1.94
N GLU A 74 21.41 2.95 2.85
CA GLU A 74 20.65 1.83 3.43
C GLU A 74 19.54 2.40 4.31
N HIS A 75 18.40 2.68 3.70
CA HIS A 75 17.23 3.07 4.44
C HIS A 75 16.61 1.83 5.08
N ARG A 76 16.94 1.58 6.36
CA ARG A 76 16.30 0.50 7.12
C ARG A 76 14.80 0.79 7.25
N PRO A 77 13.92 -0.14 6.86
CA PRO A 77 12.47 0.02 7.05
C PRO A 77 12.11 0.23 8.52
N VAL A 78 11.07 1.01 8.76
CA VAL A 78 10.63 1.35 10.13
C VAL A 78 10.04 0.12 10.82
N MET A 79 10.42 -0.13 12.09
CA MET A 79 9.96 -1.27 12.89
C MET A 79 10.16 -2.63 12.20
N LEU A 80 11.28 -2.77 11.48
CA LEU A 80 11.57 -3.95 10.67
C LEU A 80 11.57 -5.23 11.52
N ASP A 81 12.22 -5.20 12.67
CA ASP A 81 12.36 -6.37 13.53
C ASP A 81 11.00 -6.81 14.08
N GLU A 82 10.15 -5.88 14.48
CA GLU A 82 8.80 -6.15 14.98
C GLU A 82 7.89 -6.71 13.87
N VAL A 83 8.03 -6.22 12.63
CA VAL A 83 7.29 -6.76 11.48
C VAL A 83 7.72 -8.19 11.19
N VAL A 84 9.03 -8.45 11.14
CA VAL A 84 9.58 -9.78 10.92
C VAL A 84 9.16 -10.74 12.05
N GLU A 85 9.29 -10.34 13.32
CA GLU A 85 8.83 -11.14 14.48
C GLU A 85 7.37 -11.58 14.34
N LEU A 86 6.52 -10.66 13.91
CA LEU A 86 5.09 -10.94 13.78
C LEU A 86 4.75 -11.82 12.58
N LEU A 87 5.46 -11.67 11.45
CA LEU A 87 5.10 -12.32 10.20
C LEU A 87 5.92 -13.59 9.89
N ALA A 88 7.07 -13.82 10.53
CA ALA A 88 7.88 -15.02 10.24
C ALA A 88 7.25 -16.33 10.77
N GLY A 89 6.49 -16.26 11.86
CA GLY A 89 5.91 -17.42 12.54
C GLY A 89 4.50 -17.82 12.06
N VAL A 90 4.07 -17.36 10.89
CA VAL A 90 2.75 -17.66 10.33
C VAL A 90 2.74 -18.99 9.54
N PRO A 91 1.57 -19.59 9.27
CA PRO A 91 1.48 -20.77 8.40
C PRO A 91 2.07 -20.53 7.00
N ALA A 92 2.48 -21.61 6.33
CA ALA A 92 2.91 -21.54 4.93
C ALA A 92 1.79 -20.97 4.04
N GLY A 93 2.15 -20.14 3.04
CA GLY A 93 1.16 -19.59 2.13
C GLY A 93 1.52 -18.23 1.55
N THR A 94 0.50 -17.41 1.29
CA THR A 94 0.66 -16.13 0.65
C THR A 94 0.92 -15.01 1.66
N TYR A 95 1.97 -14.25 1.40
CA TYR A 95 2.27 -12.96 2.03
C TYR A 95 1.87 -11.83 1.08
N LEU A 96 0.95 -10.99 1.49
CA LEU A 96 0.61 -9.74 0.81
C LEU A 96 1.39 -8.58 1.43
N ASP A 97 2.22 -7.92 0.64
CA ASP A 97 2.72 -6.58 0.99
C ASP A 97 1.91 -5.56 0.17
N ALA A 98 1.00 -4.85 0.83
CA ALA A 98 0.05 -3.96 0.19
C ALA A 98 0.63 -2.59 -0.18
N THR A 99 1.85 -2.30 0.31
CA THR A 99 2.57 -1.02 0.19
C THR A 99 4.06 -1.28 0.03
N LEU A 100 4.39 -2.00 -1.07
CA LEU A 100 5.69 -2.66 -1.26
C LEU A 100 6.89 -1.70 -1.20
N GLY A 101 6.74 -0.47 -1.71
CA GLY A 101 7.83 0.51 -1.78
C GLY A 101 9.08 -0.09 -2.45
N GLY A 102 10.23 0.08 -1.82
CA GLY A 102 11.49 -0.53 -2.26
C GLY A 102 11.68 -1.98 -1.82
N ALA A 103 10.65 -2.65 -1.32
CA ALA A 103 10.62 -4.03 -0.85
C ALA A 103 11.50 -4.35 0.37
N GLY A 104 11.85 -3.36 1.18
CA GLY A 104 12.71 -3.59 2.35
C GLY A 104 12.10 -4.55 3.38
N HIS A 105 10.84 -4.34 3.78
CA HIS A 105 10.10 -5.26 4.64
C HIS A 105 9.89 -6.61 3.97
N ALA A 106 9.47 -6.62 2.69
CA ALA A 106 9.20 -7.83 1.94
C ALA A 106 10.44 -8.74 1.85
N CYS A 107 11.62 -8.19 1.57
CA CYS A 107 12.87 -8.94 1.55
C CYS A 107 13.17 -9.58 2.91
N ALA A 108 13.08 -8.81 4.00
CA ALA A 108 13.39 -9.32 5.33
C ALA A 108 12.41 -10.42 5.79
N VAL A 109 11.12 -10.25 5.49
CA VAL A 109 10.10 -11.27 5.80
C VAL A 109 10.34 -12.54 4.98
N LEU A 110 10.64 -12.44 3.68
CA LEU A 110 10.91 -13.61 2.82
C LEU A 110 12.21 -14.35 3.20
N ASP A 111 13.22 -13.62 3.69
CA ASP A 111 14.45 -14.22 4.23
C ASP A 111 14.18 -15.00 5.52
N ALA A 112 13.37 -14.45 6.42
CA ALA A 112 13.04 -15.06 7.70
C ALA A 112 11.95 -16.14 7.60
N ALA A 113 11.14 -16.14 6.53
CA ALA A 113 9.99 -17.03 6.35
C ALA A 113 10.01 -17.73 4.98
N PRO A 114 10.84 -18.78 4.80
CA PRO A 114 10.97 -19.49 3.52
C PRO A 114 9.66 -20.16 3.05
N GLN A 115 8.71 -20.40 3.96
CA GLN A 115 7.39 -20.97 3.68
C GLN A 115 6.42 -19.99 3.03
N LEU A 116 6.76 -18.69 2.96
CA LEU A 116 5.90 -17.67 2.37
C LEU A 116 6.25 -17.38 0.91
N SER A 117 5.22 -17.05 0.14
CA SER A 117 5.35 -16.50 -1.22
C SER A 117 4.67 -15.14 -1.27
N LEU A 118 5.37 -14.12 -1.79
CA LEU A 118 4.94 -12.73 -1.81
C LEU A 118 4.03 -12.43 -3.01
N VAL A 119 2.98 -11.67 -2.74
CA VAL A 119 2.32 -10.79 -3.70
C VAL A 119 2.51 -9.37 -3.19
N GLY A 120 3.34 -8.57 -3.86
CA GLY A 120 3.66 -7.20 -3.47
C GLY A 120 2.97 -6.18 -4.36
N LEU A 121 2.32 -5.19 -3.76
CA LEU A 121 1.59 -4.13 -4.46
C LEU A 121 2.23 -2.78 -4.20
N ASP A 122 2.36 -1.98 -5.25
CA ASP A 122 2.57 -0.54 -5.14
C ASP A 122 1.94 0.15 -6.35
N GLN A 123 1.49 1.40 -6.18
CA GLN A 123 0.95 2.20 -7.28
C GLN A 123 2.04 3.03 -7.98
N ASP A 124 3.17 3.26 -7.31
CA ASP A 124 4.29 4.05 -7.83
C ASP A 124 5.16 3.21 -8.78
N PRO A 125 5.28 3.58 -10.06
CA PRO A 125 6.11 2.85 -11.02
C PRO A 125 7.59 2.75 -10.61
N GLU A 126 8.13 3.76 -9.93
CA GLU A 126 9.51 3.75 -9.46
C GLU A 126 9.71 2.77 -8.30
N ALA A 127 8.72 2.66 -7.39
CA ALA A 127 8.72 1.66 -6.33
C ALA A 127 8.67 0.25 -6.92
N ILE A 128 7.83 0.02 -7.93
CA ILE A 128 7.72 -1.26 -8.63
C ILE A 128 9.05 -1.67 -9.29
N GLU A 129 9.74 -0.74 -9.92
CA GLU A 129 11.05 -1.00 -10.53
C GLU A 129 12.09 -1.40 -9.46
N ALA A 130 12.21 -0.60 -8.39
CA ALA A 130 13.11 -0.87 -7.29
C ALA A 130 12.81 -2.20 -6.59
N ALA A 131 11.54 -2.49 -6.31
CA ALA A 131 11.11 -3.73 -5.69
C ALA A 131 11.37 -4.95 -6.60
N THR A 132 11.15 -4.83 -7.90
CA THR A 132 11.43 -5.90 -8.85
C THR A 132 12.92 -6.28 -8.84
N ALA A 133 13.80 -5.28 -8.81
CA ALA A 133 15.24 -5.50 -8.72
C ALA A 133 15.63 -6.18 -7.38
N ALA A 134 15.11 -5.67 -6.25
CA ALA A 134 15.44 -6.18 -4.92
C ALA A 134 14.93 -7.62 -4.69
N LEU A 135 13.75 -7.94 -5.22
CA LEU A 135 13.09 -9.23 -5.05
C LEU A 135 13.51 -10.29 -6.05
N GLY A 136 14.29 -9.94 -7.08
CA GLY A 136 14.73 -10.86 -8.14
C GLY A 136 15.40 -12.13 -7.60
N ARG A 137 16.12 -12.03 -6.48
CA ARG A 137 16.77 -13.19 -5.82
C ARG A 137 15.81 -14.25 -5.27
N PHE A 138 14.55 -13.91 -5.05
CA PHE A 138 13.54 -14.86 -4.56
C PHE A 138 12.82 -15.62 -5.69
N GLY A 139 13.07 -15.25 -6.95
CA GLY A 139 12.50 -15.94 -8.12
C GLY A 139 10.97 -16.02 -8.06
N PRO A 140 10.38 -17.21 -8.29
CA PRO A 140 8.91 -17.38 -8.36
C PRO A 140 8.19 -17.19 -7.01
N ARG A 141 8.94 -17.08 -5.90
CA ARG A 141 8.34 -16.77 -4.59
C ARG A 141 7.89 -15.33 -4.46
N ALA A 142 8.30 -14.42 -5.35
CA ALA A 142 7.95 -13.02 -5.29
C ALA A 142 7.28 -12.57 -6.59
N VAL A 143 6.04 -12.11 -6.47
CA VAL A 143 5.27 -11.51 -7.56
C VAL A 143 5.05 -10.03 -7.22
N VAL A 144 5.46 -9.14 -8.13
CA VAL A 144 5.33 -7.69 -7.97
C VAL A 144 4.27 -7.19 -8.94
N VAL A 145 3.28 -6.46 -8.44
CA VAL A 145 2.13 -5.98 -9.22
C VAL A 145 1.96 -4.48 -9.02
N ARG A 146 1.96 -3.70 -10.12
CA ARG A 146 1.59 -2.30 -10.05
C ARG A 146 0.09 -2.17 -9.83
N SER A 147 -0.32 -1.91 -8.60
CA SER A 147 -1.71 -1.77 -8.21
C SER A 147 -1.82 -0.98 -6.91
N ARG A 148 -2.95 -0.33 -6.70
CA ARG A 148 -3.29 0.22 -5.40
C ARG A 148 -3.76 -0.90 -4.46
N PHE A 149 -3.57 -0.70 -3.19
CA PHE A 149 -3.93 -1.71 -2.17
C PHE A 149 -5.44 -1.94 -2.02
N ASP A 150 -6.31 -1.03 -2.46
CA ASP A 150 -7.77 -1.26 -2.48
C ASP A 150 -8.19 -2.32 -3.50
N ARG A 151 -7.32 -2.67 -4.44
CA ARG A 151 -7.52 -3.75 -5.41
C ARG A 151 -6.83 -5.05 -5.01
N ALA A 152 -6.33 -5.15 -3.78
CA ALA A 152 -5.61 -6.34 -3.31
C ALA A 152 -6.42 -7.63 -3.47
N ALA A 153 -7.73 -7.59 -3.20
CA ALA A 153 -8.61 -8.75 -3.36
C ALA A 153 -8.64 -9.27 -4.80
N GLU A 154 -8.79 -8.38 -5.77
CA GLU A 154 -8.83 -8.72 -7.21
C GLU A 154 -7.50 -9.28 -7.69
N VAL A 155 -6.38 -8.68 -7.23
CA VAL A 155 -5.04 -9.15 -7.59
C VAL A 155 -4.78 -10.55 -7.02
N LEU A 156 -5.15 -10.80 -5.77
CA LEU A 156 -5.00 -12.11 -5.12
C LEU A 156 -5.85 -13.18 -5.82
N GLU A 157 -7.09 -12.88 -6.18
CA GLU A 157 -7.96 -13.79 -6.92
C GLU A 157 -7.39 -14.08 -8.32
N GLY A 158 -6.97 -13.04 -9.05
CA GLY A 158 -6.33 -13.19 -10.36
C GLY A 158 -5.02 -13.99 -10.33
N ALA A 159 -4.29 -13.94 -9.21
CA ALA A 159 -3.09 -14.74 -8.98
C ALA A 159 -3.38 -16.17 -8.48
N GLY A 160 -4.64 -16.56 -8.27
CA GLY A 160 -5.02 -17.87 -7.72
C GLY A 160 -4.62 -18.03 -6.24
N ARG A 161 -4.52 -16.94 -5.48
CA ARG A 161 -4.04 -16.91 -4.09
C ARG A 161 -5.06 -16.26 -3.14
N PRO A 162 -6.27 -16.81 -2.98
CA PRO A 162 -7.35 -16.15 -2.25
C PRO A 162 -7.11 -16.05 -0.73
N GLY A 163 -6.29 -16.93 -0.14
CA GLY A 163 -6.00 -16.97 1.29
C GLY A 163 -4.68 -16.31 1.64
N LEU A 164 -4.62 -15.64 2.80
CA LEU A 164 -3.46 -14.91 3.29
C LEU A 164 -2.92 -15.49 4.60
N SER A 165 -1.65 -15.92 4.58
CA SER A 165 -0.90 -16.27 5.78
C SER A 165 -0.26 -15.04 6.43
N ALA A 166 0.11 -14.04 5.63
CA ALA A 166 0.66 -12.78 6.11
C ALA A 166 0.11 -11.62 5.29
N ALA A 167 -0.09 -10.47 5.92
CA ALA A 167 -0.37 -9.20 5.25
C ALA A 167 0.34 -8.05 5.97
N LEU A 168 0.92 -7.14 5.18
CA LEU A 168 1.55 -5.91 5.65
C LEU A 168 0.95 -4.70 4.93
N PHE A 169 0.68 -3.65 5.70
CA PHE A 169 0.44 -2.29 5.23
C PHE A 169 1.45 -1.38 5.92
N ASP A 170 2.39 -0.84 5.19
CA ASP A 170 3.28 0.24 5.63
C ASP A 170 2.76 1.55 5.03
N LEU A 171 1.81 2.20 5.75
CA LEU A 171 1.06 3.33 5.23
C LEU A 171 1.92 4.59 5.10
N GLY A 172 1.52 5.50 4.22
CA GLY A 172 2.18 6.78 4.03
C GLY A 172 3.03 6.83 2.76
N VAL A 173 4.11 7.60 2.79
CA VAL A 173 4.99 7.83 1.64
C VAL A 173 6.29 7.04 1.76
N SER A 174 6.74 6.48 0.66
CA SER A 174 8.05 5.85 0.59
C SER A 174 9.18 6.89 0.68
N SER A 175 10.36 6.45 1.14
CA SER A 175 11.51 7.35 1.23
C SER A 175 11.90 7.99 -0.10
N PRO A 176 11.93 7.27 -1.25
CA PRO A 176 12.20 7.88 -2.54
C PRO A 176 11.21 8.99 -2.90
N GLN A 177 9.91 8.84 -2.59
CA GLN A 177 8.91 9.88 -2.85
C GLN A 177 9.21 11.17 -2.06
N PHE A 178 9.72 11.03 -0.84
CA PHE A 178 10.04 12.18 0.01
C PHE A 178 11.41 12.79 -0.32
N ASP A 179 12.36 11.98 -0.75
CA ASP A 179 13.75 12.38 -0.99
C ASP A 179 13.96 12.95 -2.39
N ARG A 180 12.98 12.80 -3.30
CA ARG A 180 12.95 13.42 -4.63
C ARG A 180 12.10 14.69 -4.64
N PRO A 181 12.74 15.88 -4.61
CA PRO A 181 12.01 17.15 -4.54
C PRO A 181 10.99 17.31 -5.67
N GLU A 182 11.32 16.87 -6.89
CA GLU A 182 10.49 16.99 -8.09
C GLU A 182 9.12 16.30 -7.98
N ARG A 183 8.96 15.36 -7.04
CA ARG A 183 7.67 14.71 -6.76
C ARG A 183 6.71 15.58 -5.94
N GLY A 184 7.16 16.70 -5.39
CA GLY A 184 6.33 17.69 -4.68
C GLY A 184 5.84 17.29 -3.29
N PHE A 185 6.31 16.19 -2.69
CA PHE A 185 5.88 15.73 -1.35
C PHE A 185 6.45 16.58 -0.21
N SER A 186 7.53 17.31 -0.44
CA SER A 186 8.23 18.09 0.58
C SER A 186 8.01 19.60 0.40
N TYR A 187 7.74 20.29 1.50
CA TYR A 187 7.68 21.76 1.55
C TYR A 187 9.06 22.41 1.75
N ARG A 188 10.13 21.63 1.80
CA ARG A 188 11.49 22.13 2.11
C ARG A 188 12.27 22.54 0.88
N ALA A 189 11.92 22.01 -0.28
CA ALA A 189 12.55 22.33 -1.54
C ALA A 189 11.48 22.84 -2.52
N GLU A 190 11.87 23.71 -3.42
CA GLU A 190 11.00 24.16 -4.51
C GLU A 190 10.80 23.06 -5.52
N ALA A 191 9.53 22.76 -5.79
CA ALA A 191 9.13 21.71 -6.72
C ALA A 191 7.69 21.97 -7.21
N PRO A 192 7.25 21.33 -8.31
CA PRO A 192 5.85 21.38 -8.73
C PRO A 192 4.92 20.84 -7.64
N LEU A 193 3.71 21.38 -7.55
CA LEU A 193 2.64 20.88 -6.68
C LEU A 193 2.00 19.63 -7.31
N ASP A 194 2.72 18.50 -7.28
CA ASP A 194 2.25 17.23 -7.84
C ASP A 194 1.67 16.30 -6.76
N MET A 195 2.46 15.76 -5.88
CA MET A 195 2.13 14.84 -4.77
C MET A 195 1.42 13.53 -5.20
N ARG A 196 1.37 13.19 -6.48
CA ARG A 196 0.80 11.91 -6.93
C ARG A 196 1.79 10.78 -6.69
N MET A 197 1.34 9.72 -6.02
CA MET A 197 2.11 8.48 -5.91
C MET A 197 2.15 7.75 -7.26
N ASP A 198 1.02 7.72 -7.96
CA ASP A 198 0.93 7.28 -9.36
C ASP A 198 0.82 8.50 -10.28
N PRO A 199 1.88 8.85 -11.04
CA PRO A 199 1.88 10.02 -11.94
C PRO A 199 0.85 9.95 -13.07
N SER A 200 0.30 8.78 -13.38
CA SER A 200 -0.73 8.62 -14.42
C SER A 200 -2.12 9.07 -13.98
N ARG A 201 -2.32 9.31 -12.68
CA ARG A 201 -3.62 9.77 -12.16
C ARG A 201 -3.86 11.24 -12.50
N PRO A 202 -5.13 11.62 -12.76
CA PRO A 202 -5.43 12.97 -13.21
C PRO A 202 -5.30 14.04 -12.12
N LEU A 203 -5.61 13.71 -10.84
CA LEU A 203 -5.68 14.68 -9.75
C LEU A 203 -4.30 14.91 -9.13
N SER A 204 -3.75 16.11 -9.27
CA SER A 204 -2.51 16.57 -8.64
C SER A 204 -2.78 17.48 -7.43
N ALA A 205 -1.72 17.81 -6.68
CA ALA A 205 -1.81 18.81 -5.61
C ALA A 205 -2.15 20.20 -6.14
N ALA A 206 -1.68 20.54 -7.35
CA ALA A 206 -2.04 21.80 -8.01
C ALA A 206 -3.55 21.87 -8.27
N ASP A 207 -4.18 20.79 -8.72
CA ASP A 207 -5.62 20.74 -8.96
C ASP A 207 -6.42 20.93 -7.67
N VAL A 208 -6.00 20.29 -6.57
CA VAL A 208 -6.62 20.45 -5.26
C VAL A 208 -6.48 21.90 -4.78
N VAL A 209 -5.26 22.44 -4.79
CA VAL A 209 -4.94 23.76 -4.25
C VAL A 209 -5.60 24.86 -5.08
N ASN A 210 -5.59 24.75 -6.41
CA ASN A 210 -6.10 25.79 -7.31
C ASN A 210 -7.58 25.62 -7.67
N GLY A 211 -8.13 24.39 -7.61
CA GLY A 211 -9.48 24.10 -8.09
C GLY A 211 -10.54 24.00 -7.00
N TRP A 212 -10.20 23.53 -5.79
CA TRP A 212 -11.20 23.28 -4.74
C TRP A 212 -11.71 24.57 -4.11
N SER A 213 -12.97 24.58 -3.65
CA SER A 213 -13.55 25.73 -2.98
C SER A 213 -12.89 26.02 -1.62
N GLU A 214 -13.00 27.27 -1.10
CA GLU A 214 -12.55 27.63 0.27
C GLU A 214 -13.17 26.70 1.31
N ARG A 215 -14.45 26.34 1.12
CA ARG A 215 -15.19 25.43 2.01
C ARG A 215 -14.56 24.03 2.03
N ASP A 216 -14.26 23.47 0.86
CA ASP A 216 -13.73 22.11 0.73
C ASP A 216 -12.29 22.02 1.24
N LEU A 217 -11.45 23.03 0.94
CA LEU A 217 -10.11 23.14 1.52
C LEU A 217 -10.16 23.29 3.05
N THR A 218 -11.12 24.06 3.58
CA THR A 218 -11.29 24.20 5.04
C THR A 218 -11.66 22.86 5.68
N ALA A 219 -12.57 22.12 5.07
CA ALA A 219 -12.98 20.79 5.53
C ALA A 219 -11.80 19.82 5.51
N LEU A 220 -11.08 19.75 4.38
CA LEU A 220 -9.89 18.94 4.21
C LEU A 220 -8.83 19.21 5.28
N PHE A 221 -8.48 20.49 5.51
CA PHE A 221 -7.45 20.84 6.50
C PHE A 221 -7.89 20.51 7.93
N ARG A 222 -9.16 20.67 8.28
CA ARG A 222 -9.71 20.30 9.60
C ARG A 222 -9.65 18.80 9.83
N GLU A 223 -10.05 18.02 8.85
CA GLU A 223 -10.05 16.56 8.91
C GLU A 223 -8.63 16.01 9.18
N HIS A 224 -7.62 16.67 8.61
CA HIS A 224 -6.21 16.27 8.75
C HIS A 224 -5.46 17.01 9.86
N GLY A 225 -6.18 17.56 10.84
CA GLY A 225 -5.64 18.04 12.11
C GLY A 225 -5.21 19.51 12.13
N GLU A 226 -5.49 20.30 11.08
CA GLU A 226 -5.36 21.76 11.14
C GLU A 226 -6.71 22.38 11.53
N THR A 227 -7.07 22.23 12.80
CA THR A 227 -8.40 22.66 13.26
C THR A 227 -8.50 24.15 13.52
N ARG A 228 -7.43 24.78 14.02
CA ARG A 228 -7.46 26.15 14.51
C ARG A 228 -7.45 27.19 13.40
N PHE A 229 -6.63 27.00 12.37
CA PHE A 229 -6.41 27.99 11.32
C PHE A 229 -6.89 27.53 9.94
N ALA A 230 -7.58 26.41 9.84
CA ALA A 230 -8.01 25.81 8.58
C ALA A 230 -8.72 26.80 7.63
N GLY A 231 -9.74 27.51 8.11
CA GLY A 231 -10.47 28.49 7.30
C GLY A 231 -9.63 29.71 6.88
N ARG A 232 -8.72 30.15 7.77
CA ARG A 232 -7.83 31.26 7.46
C ARG A 232 -6.79 30.85 6.39
N ILE A 233 -6.25 29.63 6.51
CA ILE A 233 -5.32 29.06 5.53
C ILE A 233 -6.04 28.86 4.18
N ALA A 234 -7.23 28.25 4.18
CA ALA A 234 -7.99 28.03 2.95
C ALA A 234 -8.29 29.34 2.21
N ARG A 235 -8.72 30.37 2.93
CA ARG A 235 -8.94 31.71 2.37
C ARG A 235 -7.67 32.31 1.78
N ALA A 236 -6.54 32.19 2.49
CA ALA A 236 -5.25 32.67 2.01
C ALA A 236 -4.82 31.93 0.73
N VAL A 237 -4.97 30.61 0.69
CA VAL A 237 -4.69 29.78 -0.51
C VAL A 237 -5.53 30.27 -1.69
N VAL A 238 -6.84 30.43 -1.52
CA VAL A 238 -7.73 30.90 -2.59
C VAL A 238 -7.35 32.32 -3.08
N ALA A 239 -6.98 33.22 -2.15
CA ALA A 239 -6.59 34.60 -2.48
C ALA A 239 -5.24 34.70 -3.25
N HIS A 240 -4.36 33.70 -3.14
CA HIS A 240 -3.04 33.73 -3.76
C HIS A 240 -2.93 32.82 -4.99
N ARG A 241 -4.05 32.33 -5.51
CA ARG A 241 -4.07 31.53 -6.73
C ARG A 241 -3.66 32.34 -7.96
N PRO A 242 -2.99 31.71 -8.95
CA PRO A 242 -2.56 30.32 -8.99
C PRO A 242 -1.28 30.07 -8.19
N LEU A 243 -1.20 28.91 -7.51
CA LEU A 243 0.00 28.43 -6.82
C LEU A 243 0.58 27.26 -7.64
N SER A 244 1.85 27.33 -7.96
CA SER A 244 2.53 26.38 -8.84
C SER A 244 3.55 25.52 -8.11
N THR A 245 4.15 26.05 -7.02
CA THR A 245 5.27 25.37 -6.34
C THR A 245 4.96 25.05 -4.87
N THR A 246 5.68 24.09 -4.35
CA THR A 246 5.63 23.69 -2.94
C THR A 246 5.99 24.83 -2.00
N THR A 247 7.00 25.64 -2.38
CA THR A 247 7.46 26.78 -1.57
C THR A 247 6.47 27.93 -1.55
N GLU A 248 5.77 28.20 -2.65
CA GLU A 248 4.66 29.16 -2.69
C GLU A 248 3.55 28.75 -1.73
N LEU A 249 3.06 27.50 -1.82
CA LEU A 249 2.04 26.99 -0.91
C LEU A 249 2.51 27.06 0.54
N ALA A 250 3.74 26.64 0.83
CA ALA A 250 4.29 26.66 2.20
C ALA A 250 4.37 28.07 2.75
N SER A 251 4.72 29.08 1.94
CA SER A 251 4.77 30.49 2.33
C SER A 251 3.39 31.04 2.63
N VAL A 252 2.40 30.80 1.74
CA VAL A 252 1.01 31.22 1.96
C VAL A 252 0.45 30.62 3.26
N VAL A 253 0.69 29.32 3.50
CA VAL A 253 0.24 28.65 4.73
C VAL A 253 0.90 29.26 5.97
N ARG A 254 2.23 29.47 5.93
CA ARG A 254 2.98 30.09 7.02
C ARG A 254 2.43 31.48 7.35
N ASP A 255 2.21 32.29 6.34
CA ASP A 255 1.84 33.70 6.52
C ASP A 255 0.37 33.86 6.94
N ALA A 256 -0.48 32.90 6.60
CA ALA A 256 -1.83 32.79 7.12
C ALA A 256 -1.90 32.52 8.63
N ILE A 257 -0.87 31.93 9.24
CA ILE A 257 -0.84 31.61 10.67
C ILE A 257 -0.20 32.78 11.46
N PRO A 258 -0.82 33.27 12.56
CA PRO A 258 -0.25 34.34 13.37
C PRO A 258 1.15 34.03 13.91
N ALA A 259 2.05 35.02 13.94
CA ALA A 259 3.45 34.82 14.34
C ALA A 259 3.65 34.13 15.70
N PRO A 260 2.88 34.42 16.78
CA PRO A 260 3.00 33.69 18.04
C PRO A 260 2.71 32.19 17.90
N ALA A 261 1.73 31.81 17.05
CA ALA A 261 1.33 30.41 16.85
C ALA A 261 2.32 29.62 15.99
N ARG A 262 3.16 30.30 15.18
CA ARG A 262 4.21 29.66 14.37
C ARG A 262 5.38 29.12 15.21
N ARG A 263 5.55 29.63 16.44
CA ARG A 263 6.66 29.26 17.34
C ARG A 263 6.38 27.99 18.14
N THR A 264 5.14 27.53 18.19
CA THR A 264 4.72 26.33 18.92
C THR A 264 4.37 25.21 17.95
N GLY A 265 5.06 24.08 18.06
CA GLY A 265 4.83 22.91 17.20
C GLY A 265 5.79 22.83 16.00
N GLY A 266 5.58 21.84 15.12
CA GLY A 266 6.39 21.67 13.93
C GLY A 266 6.09 22.72 12.83
N HIS A 267 6.71 22.55 11.66
CA HIS A 267 6.54 23.49 10.55
C HIS A 267 5.06 23.68 10.19
N PRO A 268 4.57 24.93 10.05
CA PRO A 268 3.15 25.23 9.82
C PRO A 268 2.52 24.51 8.61
N ALA A 269 3.28 24.39 7.50
CA ALA A 269 2.79 23.74 6.29
C ALA A 269 2.63 22.22 6.42
N ARG A 270 3.21 21.56 7.43
CA ARG A 270 3.22 20.10 7.55
C ARG A 270 1.83 19.46 7.44
N ARG A 271 0.84 19.97 8.18
CA ARG A 271 -0.52 19.42 8.19
C ARG A 271 -1.25 19.67 6.89
N VAL A 272 -1.03 20.83 6.27
CA VAL A 272 -1.63 21.18 4.98
C VAL A 272 -1.08 20.29 3.87
N PHE A 273 0.24 20.09 3.81
CA PHE A 273 0.86 19.19 2.85
C PHE A 273 0.38 17.74 3.03
N GLN A 274 0.28 17.27 4.26
CA GLN A 274 -0.30 15.96 4.55
C GLN A 274 -1.76 15.89 4.09
N ALA A 275 -2.58 16.90 4.35
CA ALA A 275 -3.97 16.93 3.95
C ALA A 275 -4.13 16.87 2.42
N VAL A 276 -3.37 17.70 1.69
CA VAL A 276 -3.38 17.72 0.23
C VAL A 276 -2.92 16.37 -0.33
N ARG A 277 -1.82 15.81 0.19
CA ARG A 277 -1.31 14.49 -0.23
C ARG A 277 -2.36 13.40 -0.08
N VAL A 278 -3.00 13.32 1.09
CA VAL A 278 -4.03 12.33 1.39
C VAL A 278 -5.23 12.47 0.45
N ALA A 279 -5.62 13.71 0.11
CA ALA A 279 -6.70 13.96 -0.86
C ALA A 279 -6.32 13.50 -2.27
N VAL A 280 -5.12 13.87 -2.75
CA VAL A 280 -4.60 13.50 -4.08
C VAL A 280 -4.57 11.97 -4.25
N ASN A 281 -4.07 11.25 -3.24
CA ASN A 281 -3.87 9.81 -3.31
C ASN A 281 -5.04 8.99 -2.76
N GLN A 282 -6.06 9.64 -2.19
CA GLN A 282 -7.25 9.01 -1.59
C GLN A 282 -6.90 8.01 -0.46
N GLU A 283 -5.80 8.24 0.24
CA GLU A 283 -5.19 7.28 1.17
C GLU A 283 -6.15 6.79 2.26
N LEU A 284 -6.94 7.68 2.85
CA LEU A 284 -7.87 7.32 3.93
C LEU A 284 -9.21 6.78 3.44
N SER A 285 -9.69 7.21 2.27
CA SER A 285 -10.99 6.81 1.76
C SER A 285 -11.02 5.34 1.32
N ILE A 286 -9.91 4.83 0.80
CA ILE A 286 -9.80 3.45 0.31
C ILE A 286 -9.36 2.46 1.38
N LEU A 287 -8.70 2.92 2.46
CA LEU A 287 -8.12 2.08 3.50
C LEU A 287 -9.14 1.18 4.22
N PRO A 288 -10.35 1.65 4.59
CA PRO A 288 -11.33 0.80 5.27
C PRO A 288 -11.70 -0.45 4.48
N ALA A 289 -12.03 -0.29 3.20
CA ALA A 289 -12.43 -1.41 2.34
C ALA A 289 -11.27 -2.38 2.08
N ALA A 290 -10.07 -1.85 1.87
CA ALA A 290 -8.86 -2.65 1.69
C ALA A 290 -8.56 -3.52 2.92
N LEU A 291 -8.63 -2.94 4.12
CA LEU A 291 -8.44 -3.70 5.36
C LEU A 291 -9.51 -4.77 5.53
N ASP A 292 -10.79 -4.45 5.32
CA ASP A 292 -11.88 -5.42 5.46
C ASP A 292 -11.68 -6.59 4.47
N ALA A 293 -11.29 -6.32 3.23
CA ALA A 293 -11.02 -7.33 2.21
C ALA A 293 -9.84 -8.25 2.56
N VAL A 294 -8.77 -7.69 3.14
CA VAL A 294 -7.59 -8.45 3.58
C VAL A 294 -7.88 -9.27 4.82
N LEU A 295 -8.56 -8.68 5.82
CA LEU A 295 -8.92 -9.39 7.07
C LEU A 295 -9.84 -10.59 6.81
N ALA A 296 -10.77 -10.49 5.86
CA ALA A 296 -11.65 -11.58 5.46
C ALA A 296 -10.91 -12.75 4.80
N ARG A 297 -9.68 -12.55 4.31
CA ARG A 297 -8.85 -13.55 3.63
C ARG A 297 -7.79 -14.19 4.51
N LEU A 298 -7.64 -13.74 5.76
CA LEU A 298 -6.67 -14.34 6.67
C LEU A 298 -7.04 -15.80 6.96
N VAL A 299 -6.10 -16.70 6.72
CA VAL A 299 -6.22 -18.11 7.13
C VAL A 299 -6.09 -18.22 8.66
N PRO A 300 -6.53 -19.33 9.30
CA PRO A 300 -6.28 -19.57 10.71
C PRO A 300 -4.79 -19.44 11.05
N GLY A 301 -4.44 -18.60 12.05
CA GLY A 301 -3.05 -18.29 12.41
C GLY A 301 -2.34 -17.33 11.46
N GLY A 302 -2.96 -16.92 10.34
CA GLY A 302 -2.46 -15.87 9.47
C GLY A 302 -2.51 -14.50 10.14
N ARG A 303 -1.58 -13.59 9.83
CA ARG A 303 -1.45 -12.30 10.52
C ARG A 303 -1.48 -11.12 9.58
N CYS A 304 -2.14 -10.04 10.02
CA CYS A 304 -2.08 -8.73 9.36
C CYS A 304 -1.41 -7.72 10.28
N VAL A 305 -0.38 -7.06 9.77
CA VAL A 305 0.36 -5.99 10.44
C VAL A 305 0.15 -4.69 9.68
N VAL A 306 -0.11 -3.61 10.41
CA VAL A 306 -0.27 -2.26 9.84
C VAL A 306 0.60 -1.27 10.60
N LEU A 307 1.43 -0.54 9.86
CA LEU A 307 2.17 0.63 10.31
C LEU A 307 1.42 1.89 9.88
N SER A 308 1.11 2.77 10.82
CA SER A 308 0.41 4.04 10.57
C SER A 308 1.29 5.20 11.01
N TYR A 309 1.32 6.29 10.25
CA TYR A 309 2.17 7.45 10.49
C TYR A 309 1.41 8.68 11.02
N HIS A 310 0.09 8.64 10.98
CA HIS A 310 -0.74 9.70 11.55
C HIS A 310 -2.03 9.16 12.18
N SER A 311 -2.67 10.02 12.98
CA SER A 311 -3.85 9.65 13.78
C SER A 311 -5.07 9.24 12.96
N GLY A 312 -5.21 9.75 11.73
CA GLY A 312 -6.30 9.37 10.81
C GLY A 312 -6.21 7.91 10.41
N GLU A 313 -5.04 7.47 9.93
CA GLU A 313 -4.76 6.06 9.61
C GLU A 313 -4.95 5.17 10.84
N ASP A 314 -4.29 5.51 11.96
CA ASP A 314 -4.33 4.70 13.19
C ASP A 314 -5.76 4.51 13.71
N ARG A 315 -6.62 5.54 13.60
CA ARG A 315 -8.03 5.46 13.97
C ARG A 315 -8.77 4.45 13.10
N ILE A 316 -8.61 4.51 11.78
CA ILE A 316 -9.24 3.57 10.83
C ILE A 316 -8.79 2.14 11.12
N VAL A 317 -7.48 1.91 11.23
CA VAL A 317 -6.92 0.57 11.53
C VAL A 317 -7.46 0.02 12.85
N LYS A 318 -7.43 0.84 13.90
CA LYS A 318 -7.97 0.47 15.21
C LYS A 318 -9.44 0.08 15.12
N ASP A 319 -10.26 0.86 14.42
CA ASP A 319 -11.69 0.63 14.34
C ASP A 319 -12.01 -0.65 13.50
N ARG A 320 -11.28 -0.90 12.39
CA ARG A 320 -11.45 -2.12 11.58
C ARG A 320 -10.99 -3.36 12.33
N PHE A 321 -9.83 -3.32 12.97
CA PHE A 321 -9.32 -4.44 13.76
C PHE A 321 -10.24 -4.76 14.94
N ARG A 322 -10.73 -3.74 15.64
CA ARG A 322 -11.70 -3.94 16.73
C ARG A 322 -13.01 -4.54 16.24
N ARG A 323 -13.55 -4.05 15.11
CA ARG A 323 -14.76 -4.60 14.51
C ARG A 323 -14.58 -6.07 14.13
N ALA A 324 -13.48 -6.44 13.50
CA ALA A 324 -13.18 -7.83 13.15
C ALA A 324 -12.98 -8.71 14.40
N ALA A 325 -12.33 -8.18 15.46
CA ALA A 325 -12.09 -8.88 16.71
C ALA A 325 -13.34 -9.04 17.59
N THR A 326 -14.40 -8.25 17.34
CA THR A 326 -15.68 -8.38 18.05
C THR A 326 -16.78 -8.98 17.20
N GLY A 327 -16.48 -9.30 15.92
CA GLY A 327 -17.49 -9.70 14.94
C GLY A 327 -18.56 -8.63 14.68
N GLY A 328 -18.25 -7.34 14.98
CA GLY A 328 -19.20 -6.24 14.89
C GLY A 328 -20.28 -6.26 16.01
N CYS A 329 -20.03 -6.91 17.13
CA CYS A 329 -20.95 -6.99 18.27
C CYS A 329 -21.40 -5.60 18.72
N VAL A 330 -22.71 -5.41 18.90
CA VAL A 330 -23.38 -4.19 19.37
C VAL A 330 -23.95 -4.32 20.78
N CYS A 331 -23.75 -5.47 21.43
CA CYS A 331 -24.21 -5.71 22.80
C CYS A 331 -23.49 -4.80 23.81
N PRO A 332 -24.15 -4.39 24.90
CA PRO A 332 -23.53 -3.61 25.95
C PRO A 332 -22.31 -4.35 26.56
N PRO A 333 -21.22 -3.63 26.87
CA PRO A 333 -20.05 -4.22 27.52
C PRO A 333 -20.44 -4.88 28.87
N GLY A 334 -19.89 -6.06 29.15
CA GLY A 334 -20.10 -6.78 30.41
C GLY A 334 -21.36 -7.65 30.45
N LEU A 335 -22.21 -7.62 29.41
CA LEU A 335 -23.33 -8.57 29.30
C LEU A 335 -22.99 -9.68 28.27
N PRO A 336 -23.62 -10.87 28.39
CA PRO A 336 -23.49 -11.92 27.39
C PRO A 336 -23.90 -11.42 26.01
N CYS A 337 -23.13 -11.79 24.98
CA CYS A 337 -23.44 -11.44 23.60
C CYS A 337 -24.65 -12.26 23.12
N VAL A 338 -25.72 -11.57 22.67
CA VAL A 338 -26.93 -12.15 22.11
C VAL A 338 -27.14 -11.82 20.63
N CYS A 339 -26.25 -11.02 20.04
CA CYS A 339 -26.39 -10.59 18.65
C CYS A 339 -25.79 -11.57 17.62
N GLY A 340 -25.23 -12.71 18.07
CA GLY A 340 -24.63 -13.72 17.20
C GLY A 340 -23.32 -13.28 16.51
N ALA A 341 -22.71 -12.18 16.96
CA ALA A 341 -21.47 -11.68 16.39
C ALA A 341 -20.33 -12.72 16.48
N GLN A 342 -19.66 -12.98 15.38
CA GLN A 342 -18.56 -13.94 15.28
C GLN A 342 -17.24 -13.20 15.05
N PRO A 343 -16.30 -13.19 16.02
CA PRO A 343 -14.95 -12.68 15.81
C PRO A 343 -14.24 -13.45 14.70
N THR A 344 -13.62 -12.72 13.78
CA THR A 344 -12.83 -13.32 12.68
C THR A 344 -11.32 -13.22 12.92
N VAL A 345 -10.92 -12.32 13.84
CA VAL A 345 -9.51 -12.14 14.20
C VAL A 345 -9.33 -11.99 15.71
N ARG A 346 -8.10 -12.19 16.16
CA ARG A 346 -7.63 -11.90 17.52
C ARG A 346 -6.64 -10.74 17.48
N LEU A 347 -6.78 -9.75 18.37
CA LEU A 347 -5.80 -8.67 18.50
C LEU A 347 -4.49 -9.20 19.10
N LEU A 348 -3.37 -9.01 18.41
CA LEU A 348 -2.04 -9.34 18.93
C LEU A 348 -1.41 -8.19 19.71
N THR A 349 -1.87 -6.96 19.47
CA THR A 349 -1.41 -5.77 20.20
C THR A 349 -2.54 -5.21 21.06
N ARG A 350 -2.30 -5.08 22.40
CA ARG A 350 -3.26 -4.46 23.35
C ARG A 350 -3.39 -2.94 23.20
N GLY A 351 -3.00 -2.39 22.10
CA GLY A 351 -2.96 -0.97 21.81
C GLY A 351 -2.21 -0.80 20.49
N SER A 352 -1.28 0.14 20.43
CA SER A 352 -0.29 0.21 19.35
C SER A 352 1.11 0.03 19.96
N ARG A 353 1.97 -0.74 19.29
CA ARG A 353 3.41 -0.71 19.57
C ARG A 353 3.99 0.57 18.96
N ARG A 354 5.02 1.11 19.57
CA ARG A 354 5.78 2.27 19.08
C ARG A 354 7.22 1.85 18.81
N PRO A 355 7.92 2.52 17.90
CA PRO A 355 9.34 2.32 17.71
C PRO A 355 10.14 2.55 19.00
N SER A 356 11.28 1.90 19.12
CA SER A 356 12.21 2.13 20.22
C SER A 356 12.80 3.56 20.19
N ALA A 357 13.28 4.06 21.33
CA ALA A 357 13.95 5.35 21.38
C ALA A 357 15.18 5.40 20.48
N ALA A 358 15.95 4.30 20.42
CA ALA A 358 17.12 4.17 19.56
C ALA A 358 16.76 4.24 18.07
N GLU A 359 15.64 3.62 17.68
CA GLU A 359 15.17 3.71 16.30
C GLU A 359 14.70 5.11 15.92
N VAL A 360 14.00 5.80 16.83
CA VAL A 360 13.58 7.21 16.62
C VAL A 360 14.78 8.13 16.50
N GLU A 361 15.85 7.90 17.28
CA GLU A 361 17.10 8.66 17.18
C GLU A 361 17.80 8.44 15.84
N ALA A 362 17.86 7.18 15.38
CA ALA A 362 18.44 6.83 14.08
C ALA A 362 17.57 7.26 12.89
N ASN A 363 16.23 7.25 13.06
CA ASN A 363 15.27 7.57 12.01
C ASN A 363 14.10 8.40 12.55
N HIS A 364 14.19 9.71 12.48
CA HIS A 364 13.12 10.63 12.92
C HIS A 364 11.76 10.41 12.23
N ARG A 365 11.72 9.70 11.10
CA ARG A 365 10.45 9.33 10.43
C ARG A 365 9.66 8.33 11.26
N ALA A 366 10.34 7.52 12.08
CA ALA A 366 9.73 6.54 12.98
C ALA A 366 8.97 7.16 14.17
N GLU A 367 9.25 8.41 14.56
CA GLU A 367 8.75 9.07 15.79
C GLU A 367 7.24 8.89 16.03
N ARG A 368 6.44 8.91 14.96
CA ARG A 368 4.97 8.90 15.04
C ARG A 368 4.34 7.59 14.64
N VAL A 369 5.15 6.60 14.28
CA VAL A 369 4.67 5.32 13.82
C VAL A 369 3.93 4.57 14.93
N ARG A 370 2.88 3.89 14.53
CA ARG A 370 2.09 2.99 15.37
C ARG A 370 1.88 1.69 14.63
N LEU A 371 2.37 0.61 15.22
CA LEU A 371 2.16 -0.73 14.73
C LEU A 371 0.96 -1.36 15.42
N ARG A 372 0.04 -1.91 14.63
CA ARG A 372 -1.05 -2.77 15.10
C ARG A 372 -1.01 -4.10 14.36
N ALA A 373 -1.38 -5.17 15.06
CA ALA A 373 -1.39 -6.51 14.49
C ALA A 373 -2.59 -7.31 14.96
N VAL A 374 -3.09 -8.16 14.06
CA VAL A 374 -4.14 -9.15 14.33
C VAL A 374 -3.76 -10.50 13.75
N GLU A 375 -4.41 -11.56 14.29
CA GLU A 375 -4.28 -12.93 13.81
C GLU A 375 -5.66 -13.48 13.45
N GLY A 376 -5.77 -14.12 12.29
CA GLY A 376 -6.98 -14.77 11.80
C GLY A 376 -7.37 -15.98 12.67
N LEU A 377 -8.63 -16.05 13.04
CA LEU A 377 -9.18 -17.17 13.81
C LEU A 377 -9.66 -18.32 12.90
N GLY A 378 -9.82 -18.06 11.60
CA GLY A 378 -10.53 -18.94 10.68
C GLY A 378 -12.03 -18.85 10.96
N GLY A 379 -12.79 -18.23 10.07
CA GLY A 379 -14.25 -18.35 10.15
C GLY A 379 -14.62 -19.81 10.07
N GLN A 380 -15.59 -20.26 10.86
CA GLN A 380 -16.21 -21.56 10.61
C GLN A 380 -16.73 -21.50 9.17
N ALA A 381 -16.17 -22.35 8.31
CA ALA A 381 -16.74 -22.58 7.00
C ALA A 381 -18.23 -22.86 7.23
N THR A 382 -19.09 -22.03 6.67
CA THR A 382 -20.53 -22.28 6.69
C THR A 382 -20.74 -23.67 6.11
N GLU A 383 -21.49 -24.49 6.84
CA GLU A 383 -21.75 -25.94 6.63
C GLU A 383 -22.33 -26.30 5.24
N GLY A 384 -22.26 -25.37 4.28
CA GLY A 384 -22.78 -25.48 2.91
C GLY A 384 -21.86 -26.10 1.88
N ASP A 385 -20.54 -26.28 2.16
CA ASP A 385 -19.56 -26.74 1.15
C ASP A 385 -19.13 -28.22 1.34
N ARG A 386 -19.91 -28.97 2.13
CA ARG A 386 -19.76 -30.43 2.28
C ARG A 386 -20.98 -31.15 1.70
N ARG A 387 -21.18 -31.02 0.40
CA ARG A 387 -22.02 -32.01 -0.33
C ARG A 387 -21.47 -32.19 -1.74
#